data_1bb24b6f759eef03046c078b827b2503
#
_entry.id   1bb24b6f759eef03046c078b827b2503
#
_cell.length_a   1.000
_cell.length_b   1.000
_cell.length_c   1.000
_cell.angle_alpha   90.00
_cell.angle_beta   90.00
_cell.angle_gamma   90.00
#
_symmetry.space_group_name_H-M   'P 1'
#
loop_
_entity.id
_entity.type
_entity.pdbx_description
1 polymer ?
#
loop_
_entity_poly.entity_id
_entity_poly.type
_entity_poly.pdbx_seq_one_letter_code
_entity_poly.pdbx_strand_id
1 'polypeptide(L)'
;MPGTLEVAIEEAAPVALAPGNGGLVLIDARGKVLPFDPVTSAPDLPVAVNGDGLVTGVLSRVRDFAPDFFGRVSEGWRVGRDVVLEVDGRRFWFGPLVSAEDIRAVTAVEQALGRQGRAFQELDGRYAGQVIVRGRRG
;
A
#
# COMPACT_ATOMS: atom_id res chain seq x y z
N MET A 1 23.96 4.86 -31.89
CA MET A 1 23.42 4.32 -32.62
C MET A 1 22.06 4.40 -32.59
N PRO A 2 21.78 5.04 -33.30
CA PRO A 2 20.42 5.29 -33.29
C PRO A 2 19.57 4.11 -33.54
N GLY A 3 20.01 3.03 -33.59
CA GLY A 3 19.15 1.95 -33.86
C GLY A 3 18.64 1.20 -32.67
N THR A 4 18.94 1.66 -31.53
CA THR A 4 18.37 0.97 -30.40
C THR A 4 16.96 1.41 -30.17
N LEU A 5 16.10 0.58 -30.64
CA LEU A 5 14.74 0.63 -30.22
C LEU A 5 14.72 0.20 -28.78
N GLU A 6 14.78 1.15 -27.91
CA GLU A 6 14.38 0.89 -26.55
C GLU A 6 12.86 0.76 -26.53
N VAL A 7 12.43 -0.45 -26.74
CA VAL A 7 11.11 -0.78 -26.27
C VAL A 7 11.20 -0.84 -24.75
N ALA A 8 10.83 0.23 -24.11
CA ALA A 8 10.52 0.16 -22.71
C ALA A 8 9.35 -0.78 -22.55
N ILE A 9 9.64 -2.03 -22.37
CA ILE A 9 8.64 -2.95 -21.88
C ILE A 9 8.48 -2.62 -20.41
N GLU A 10 7.50 -1.81 -20.10
CA GLU A 10 7.03 -1.72 -18.74
C GLU A 10 6.38 -3.05 -18.41
N GLU A 11 7.14 -3.94 -17.83
CA GLU A 11 6.54 -5.08 -17.16
C GLU A 11 5.66 -4.53 -16.06
N ALA A 12 4.37 -4.77 -16.18
CA ALA A 12 3.42 -4.45 -15.13
C ALA A 12 3.82 -5.23 -13.88
N ALA A 13 4.43 -4.55 -12.92
CA ALA A 13 4.83 -5.16 -11.67
C ALA A 13 3.59 -5.42 -10.80
N PRO A 14 3.46 -6.61 -10.20
CA PRO A 14 2.39 -6.87 -9.27
C PRO A 14 2.54 -6.02 -8.02
N VAL A 15 1.43 -5.49 -7.52
CA VAL A 15 1.38 -4.62 -6.34
C VAL A 15 0.63 -5.30 -5.20
N ALA A 16 -0.34 -6.14 -5.53
CA ALA A 16 -1.20 -6.75 -4.54
C ALA A 16 -1.77 -8.09 -5.02
N LEU A 17 -2.31 -8.83 -4.08
CA LEU A 17 -3.15 -9.99 -4.31
C LEU A 17 -4.60 -9.55 -4.17
N ALA A 18 -5.48 -10.17 -4.95
CA ALA A 18 -6.92 -9.91 -4.86
C ALA A 18 -7.70 -11.20 -5.05
N PRO A 19 -8.90 -11.31 -4.47
CA PRO A 19 -9.77 -12.45 -4.74
C PRO A 19 -10.16 -12.51 -6.23
N GLY A 20 -10.05 -13.70 -6.81
CA GLY A 20 -10.47 -14.00 -8.17
C GLY A 20 -11.36 -15.24 -8.22
N ASN A 21 -11.75 -15.67 -9.41
CA ASN A 21 -12.69 -16.78 -9.58
C ASN A 21 -12.19 -18.14 -9.08
N GLY A 22 -10.89 -18.33 -9.03
CA GLY A 22 -10.28 -19.60 -8.60
C GLY A 22 -9.32 -19.46 -7.44
N GLY A 23 -9.39 -18.37 -6.68
CA GLY A 23 -8.49 -18.08 -5.59
C GLY A 23 -7.90 -16.67 -5.71
N LEU A 24 -6.69 -16.47 -5.21
CA LEU A 24 -6.03 -15.17 -5.29
C LEU A 24 -5.41 -14.97 -6.68
N VAL A 25 -5.47 -13.74 -7.16
CA VAL A 25 -4.82 -13.31 -8.39
C VAL A 25 -3.88 -12.15 -8.11
N LEU A 26 -2.88 -11.97 -8.96
CA LEU A 26 -2.00 -10.80 -8.90
C LEU A 26 -2.63 -9.64 -9.63
N ILE A 27 -2.53 -8.45 -9.07
CA ILE A 27 -2.99 -7.22 -9.70
C ILE A 27 -1.90 -6.15 -9.70
N ASP A 28 -1.92 -5.32 -10.74
CA ASP A 28 -0.99 -4.21 -10.87
C ASP A 28 -1.51 -2.93 -10.18
N ALA A 29 -0.76 -1.83 -10.32
CA ALA A 29 -1.10 -0.55 -9.70
C ALA A 29 -2.43 0.04 -10.19
N ARG A 30 -2.95 -0.43 -11.30
CA ARG A 30 -4.24 -0.01 -11.88
C ARG A 30 -5.39 -0.93 -11.49
N GLY A 31 -5.09 -2.01 -10.76
CA GLY A 31 -6.08 -3.03 -10.43
C GLY A 31 -6.29 -4.07 -11.54
N LYS A 32 -5.43 -4.09 -12.54
CA LYS A 32 -5.52 -5.05 -13.63
C LYS A 32 -4.96 -6.40 -13.21
N VAL A 33 -5.71 -7.47 -13.49
CA VAL A 33 -5.28 -8.84 -13.21
C VAL A 33 -4.10 -9.21 -14.11
N LEU A 34 -3.06 -9.74 -13.49
CA LEU A 34 -1.88 -10.22 -14.21
C LEU A 34 -1.94 -11.74 -14.37
N PRO A 35 -1.45 -12.27 -15.50
CA PRO A 35 -1.56 -13.70 -15.82
C PRO A 35 -0.47 -14.55 -15.19
N PHE A 36 -0.06 -14.24 -13.96
CA PHE A 36 0.98 -14.96 -13.25
C PHE A 36 0.43 -15.70 -12.05
N ASP A 37 1.07 -16.81 -11.70
CA ASP A 37 0.71 -17.58 -10.52
C ASP A 37 1.18 -16.82 -9.26
N PRO A 38 0.27 -16.41 -8.36
CA PRO A 38 0.65 -15.68 -7.16
C PRO A 38 1.55 -16.47 -6.21
N VAL A 39 1.40 -17.78 -6.15
CA VAL A 39 2.18 -18.62 -5.23
C VAL A 39 3.66 -18.63 -5.60
N THR A 40 3.96 -18.63 -6.89
CA THR A 40 5.35 -18.67 -7.38
C THR A 40 5.94 -17.30 -7.64
N SER A 41 5.09 -16.31 -7.95
CA SER A 41 5.57 -15.01 -8.44
C SER A 41 5.70 -13.95 -7.35
N ALA A 42 4.81 -13.91 -6.37
CA ALA A 42 4.84 -12.87 -5.34
C ALA A 42 4.00 -13.24 -4.12
N PRO A 43 4.46 -14.19 -3.28
CA PRO A 43 3.66 -14.67 -2.15
C PRO A 43 3.47 -13.65 -1.03
N ASP A 44 4.33 -12.65 -0.93
CA ASP A 44 4.36 -11.72 0.21
C ASP A 44 3.70 -10.37 -0.06
N LEU A 45 2.92 -10.26 -1.13
CA LEU A 45 2.23 -9.01 -1.44
C LEU A 45 1.00 -8.83 -0.54
N PRO A 46 0.63 -7.56 -0.25
CA PRO A 46 -0.59 -7.29 0.49
C PRO A 46 -1.84 -7.67 -0.30
N VAL A 47 -2.91 -7.98 0.40
CA VAL A 47 -4.21 -8.25 -0.21
C VAL A 47 -4.95 -6.92 -0.39
N ALA A 48 -5.33 -6.61 -1.62
CA ALA A 48 -6.24 -5.50 -1.90
C ALA A 48 -7.66 -6.06 -1.93
N VAL A 49 -8.47 -5.67 -0.96
CA VAL A 49 -9.86 -6.14 -0.86
C VAL A 49 -10.63 -5.67 -2.10
N ASN A 50 -11.34 -6.58 -2.74
CA ASN A 50 -12.09 -6.35 -3.99
C ASN A 50 -11.25 -5.97 -5.22
N GLY A 51 -9.93 -6.01 -5.15
CA GLY A 51 -9.08 -5.63 -6.27
C GLY A 51 -9.24 -4.18 -6.70
N ASP A 52 -9.59 -3.30 -5.78
CA ASP A 52 -9.92 -1.90 -6.06
C ASP A 52 -8.69 -1.13 -6.57
N GLY A 53 -8.83 -0.46 -7.72
CA GLY A 53 -7.74 0.30 -8.34
C GLY A 53 -7.28 1.51 -7.52
N LEU A 54 -8.14 2.07 -6.67
CA LEU A 54 -7.76 3.13 -5.76
C LEU A 54 -6.80 2.59 -4.69
N VAL A 55 -7.11 1.43 -4.15
CA VAL A 55 -6.26 0.75 -3.16
C VAL A 55 -4.90 0.40 -3.78
N THR A 56 -4.88 -0.20 -4.96
CA THR A 56 -3.64 -0.57 -5.63
C THR A 56 -2.81 0.64 -6.02
N GLY A 57 -3.45 1.75 -6.37
CA GLY A 57 -2.76 3.01 -6.62
C GLY A 57 -2.04 3.55 -5.39
N VAL A 58 -2.70 3.51 -4.23
CA VAL A 58 -2.07 3.91 -2.96
C VAL A 58 -0.94 2.93 -2.59
N LEU A 59 -1.17 1.63 -2.72
CA LEU A 59 -0.15 0.62 -2.44
C LEU A 59 1.10 0.82 -3.32
N SER A 60 0.90 1.14 -4.59
CA SER A 60 2.02 1.40 -5.51
C SER A 60 2.86 2.59 -5.05
N ARG A 61 2.23 3.66 -4.61
CA ARG A 61 2.94 4.84 -4.10
C ARG A 61 3.66 4.55 -2.79
N VAL A 62 3.03 3.82 -1.90
CA VAL A 62 3.65 3.40 -0.64
C VAL A 62 4.89 2.55 -0.92
N ARG A 63 4.80 1.63 -1.87
CA ARG A 63 5.96 0.83 -2.28
C ARG A 63 7.09 1.70 -2.80
N ASP A 64 6.78 2.69 -3.63
CA ASP A 64 7.80 3.53 -4.25
C ASP A 64 8.51 4.44 -3.23
N PHE A 65 7.77 4.98 -2.27
CA PHE A 65 8.31 5.96 -1.32
C PHE A 65 8.70 5.37 0.04
N ALA A 66 8.16 4.23 0.42
CA ALA A 66 8.44 3.58 1.69
C ALA A 66 8.41 2.05 1.55
N PRO A 67 9.38 1.48 0.82
CA PRO A 67 9.36 0.04 0.52
C PRO A 67 9.38 -0.85 1.77
N ASP A 68 10.05 -0.43 2.84
CA ASP A 68 10.07 -1.19 4.09
C ASP A 68 8.69 -1.22 4.76
N PHE A 69 8.01 -0.09 4.75
CA PHE A 69 6.63 0.01 5.23
C PHE A 69 5.70 -0.86 4.37
N PHE A 70 5.83 -0.75 3.05
CA PHE A 70 5.04 -1.55 2.11
C PHE A 70 5.18 -3.05 2.40
N GLY A 71 6.40 -3.51 2.68
CA GLY A 71 6.67 -4.92 2.99
C GLY A 71 5.97 -5.45 4.23
N ARG A 72 5.47 -4.57 5.10
CA ARG A 72 4.73 -4.93 6.31
C ARG A 72 3.21 -4.82 6.16
N VAL A 73 2.73 -4.30 5.02
CA VAL A 73 1.30 -4.19 4.75
C VAL A 73 0.70 -5.57 4.49
N SER A 74 -0.28 -5.96 5.28
CA SER A 74 -0.98 -7.23 5.09
C SER A 74 -2.19 -7.10 4.18
N GLU A 75 -2.91 -5.99 4.30
CA GLU A 75 -4.19 -5.81 3.63
C GLU A 75 -4.48 -4.34 3.41
N GLY A 76 -5.23 -4.03 2.35
CA GLY A 76 -5.72 -2.68 2.09
C GLY A 76 -7.15 -2.71 1.59
N TRP A 77 -7.94 -1.73 1.97
CA TRP A 77 -9.32 -1.59 1.54
C TRP A 77 -9.73 -0.13 1.42
N ARG A 78 -10.83 0.08 0.75
CA ARG A 78 -11.35 1.40 0.48
C ARG A 78 -12.46 1.76 1.45
N VAL A 79 -12.41 2.98 1.98
CA VAL A 79 -13.50 3.57 2.78
C VAL A 79 -13.86 4.92 2.13
N GLY A 80 -14.96 4.96 1.42
CA GLY A 80 -15.33 6.15 0.64
C GLY A 80 -14.30 6.44 -0.45
N ARG A 81 -13.60 7.54 -0.34
CA ARG A 81 -12.49 7.93 -1.24
C ARG A 81 -11.12 7.66 -0.65
N ASP A 82 -11.09 7.20 0.57
CA ASP A 82 -9.85 6.97 1.30
C ASP A 82 -9.47 5.50 1.26
N VAL A 83 -8.22 5.22 1.61
CA VAL A 83 -7.67 3.87 1.66
C VAL A 83 -7.12 3.63 3.05
N VAL A 84 -7.45 2.47 3.61
CA VAL A 84 -6.91 2.01 4.87
C VAL A 84 -5.97 0.85 4.59
N LEU A 85 -4.77 0.92 5.15
CA LEU A 85 -3.80 -0.18 5.09
C LEU A 85 -3.63 -0.76 6.49
N GLU A 86 -3.66 -2.08 6.58
CA GLU A 86 -3.36 -2.78 7.82
C GLU A 86 -1.89 -3.16 7.84
N VAL A 87 -1.20 -2.73 8.89
CA VAL A 87 0.23 -2.98 9.10
C VAL A 87 0.44 -3.36 10.56
N ASP A 88 0.92 -4.56 10.79
CA ASP A 88 1.19 -5.06 12.15
C ASP A 88 -0.03 -4.96 13.09
N GLY A 89 -1.22 -5.20 12.56
CA GLY A 89 -2.46 -5.14 13.31
C GLY A 89 -2.99 -3.72 13.57
N ARG A 90 -2.37 -2.71 12.98
CA ARG A 90 -2.77 -1.31 13.11
C ARG A 90 -3.26 -0.79 11.78
N ARG A 91 -4.05 0.27 11.81
CA ARG A 91 -4.66 0.86 10.61
C ARG A 91 -4.01 2.18 10.27
N PHE A 92 -3.68 2.34 9.00
CA PHE A 92 -3.05 3.54 8.46
C PHE A 92 -3.96 4.10 7.36
N TRP A 93 -4.39 5.34 7.55
CA TRP A 93 -5.32 6.00 6.64
C TRP A 93 -4.58 6.92 5.69
N PHE A 94 -4.87 6.79 4.40
CA PHE A 94 -4.31 7.63 3.34
C PHE A 94 -5.42 8.13 2.43
N GLY A 95 -5.24 9.34 1.89
CA GLY A 95 -6.11 9.85 0.84
C GLY A 95 -5.81 9.21 -0.51
N PRO A 96 -6.72 9.37 -1.50
CA PRO A 96 -6.57 8.73 -2.81
C PRO A 96 -5.37 9.25 -3.61
N LEU A 97 -4.94 10.47 -3.34
CA LEU A 97 -3.80 11.12 -3.99
C LEU A 97 -2.65 11.32 -3.02
N VAL A 98 -2.41 10.33 -2.17
CA VAL A 98 -1.36 10.39 -1.18
C VAL A 98 -0.01 10.78 -1.81
N SER A 99 0.66 11.77 -1.22
CA SER A 99 1.97 12.24 -1.68
C SER A 99 3.11 11.52 -0.97
N ALA A 100 4.32 11.65 -1.52
CA ALA A 100 5.52 11.16 -0.86
C ALA A 100 5.69 11.78 0.53
N GLU A 101 5.35 13.07 0.67
CA GLU A 101 5.45 13.78 1.95
C GLU A 101 4.48 13.22 2.99
N ASP A 102 3.26 12.90 2.58
CA ASP A 102 2.26 12.28 3.47
C ASP A 102 2.74 10.92 3.97
N ILE A 103 3.30 10.13 3.08
CA ILE A 103 3.83 8.81 3.43
C ILE A 103 5.01 8.94 4.39
N ARG A 104 5.93 9.85 4.12
CA ARG A 104 7.08 10.09 5.00
C ARG A 104 6.64 10.59 6.37
N ALA A 105 5.64 11.47 6.43
CA ALA A 105 5.11 11.97 7.69
C ALA A 105 4.54 10.84 8.54
N VAL A 106 3.74 9.97 7.95
CA VAL A 106 3.14 8.82 8.64
C VAL A 106 4.21 7.86 9.14
N THR A 107 5.18 7.51 8.31
CA THR A 107 6.25 6.58 8.70
C THR A 107 7.14 7.19 9.78
N ALA A 108 7.40 8.50 9.73
CA ALA A 108 8.18 9.19 10.75
C ALA A 108 7.47 9.19 12.11
N VAL A 109 6.16 9.41 12.12
CA VAL A 109 5.35 9.36 13.34
C VAL A 109 5.32 7.93 13.91
N GLU A 110 5.13 6.93 13.05
CA GLU A 110 5.19 5.53 13.48
C GLU A 110 6.51 5.22 14.17
N GLN A 111 7.63 5.61 13.56
CA GLN A 111 8.95 5.37 14.14
C GLN A 111 9.16 6.11 15.47
N ALA A 112 8.69 7.36 15.55
CA ALA A 112 8.78 8.12 16.78
C ALA A 112 7.99 7.50 17.92
N LEU A 113 6.77 7.03 17.64
CA LEU A 113 5.96 6.33 18.63
C LEU A 113 6.62 5.03 19.08
N GLY A 114 7.23 4.30 18.17
CA GLY A 114 7.98 3.08 18.47
C GLY A 114 9.16 3.35 19.41
N ARG A 115 9.94 4.41 19.14
CA ARG A 115 11.07 4.79 19.99
C ARG A 115 10.63 5.24 21.40
N GLN A 116 9.44 5.81 21.52
CA GLN A 116 8.88 6.27 22.78
C GLN A 116 8.13 5.16 23.52
N GLY A 117 8.01 3.98 22.93
CA GLY A 117 7.23 2.88 23.50
C GLY A 117 5.74 3.19 23.59
N ARG A 118 5.23 4.12 22.76
CA ARG A 118 3.82 4.53 22.78
C ARG A 118 3.00 3.67 21.85
N ALA A 119 2.02 2.99 22.40
CA ALA A 119 1.07 2.20 21.62
C ALA A 119 0.09 3.13 20.90
N PHE A 120 -0.29 2.72 19.70
CA PHE A 120 -1.35 3.38 18.93
C PHE A 120 -2.14 2.31 18.17
N GLN A 121 -3.33 2.65 17.76
CA GLN A 121 -4.19 1.75 16.98
C GLN A 121 -4.33 2.22 15.53
N GLU A 122 -4.37 3.52 15.31
CA GLU A 122 -4.49 4.10 13.99
C GLU A 122 -3.59 5.32 13.83
N LEU A 123 -3.01 5.48 12.64
CA LEU A 123 -2.41 6.72 12.17
C LEU A 123 -3.17 7.20 10.95
N ASP A 124 -3.52 8.47 10.95
CA ASP A 124 -4.30 9.06 9.86
C ASP A 124 -3.47 10.13 9.16
N GLY A 125 -3.04 9.83 7.95
CA GLY A 125 -2.22 10.69 7.10
C GLY A 125 -3.01 11.36 5.96
N ARG A 126 -4.34 11.47 6.08
CA ARG A 126 -5.17 12.06 5.02
C ARG A 126 -5.08 13.57 4.94
N TYR A 127 -4.56 14.22 5.97
CA TYR A 127 -4.57 15.69 6.07
C TYR A 127 -3.17 16.23 5.84
N ALA A 128 -3.04 17.18 4.93
CA ALA A 128 -1.75 17.77 4.60
C ALA A 128 -1.07 18.40 5.83
N GLY A 129 0.18 18.02 6.06
CA GLY A 129 0.96 18.54 7.17
C GLY A 129 0.58 18.02 8.55
N GLN A 130 -0.34 17.05 8.64
CA GLN A 130 -0.78 16.47 9.91
C GLN A 130 -0.84 14.96 9.87
N VAL A 131 -0.48 14.34 10.97
CA VAL A 131 -0.73 12.92 11.21
C VAL A 131 -1.51 12.82 12.51
N ILE A 132 -2.71 12.26 12.44
CA ILE A 132 -3.56 12.08 13.61
C ILE A 132 -3.29 10.70 14.19
N VAL A 133 -2.94 10.67 15.47
CA VAL A 133 -2.69 9.43 16.20
C VAL A 133 -3.94 9.07 17.00
N ARG A 134 -4.49 7.87 16.76
CA ARG A 134 -5.59 7.35 17.56
C ARG A 134 -5.10 6.19 18.39
N GLY A 135 -5.20 6.36 19.68
CA GLY A 135 -4.80 5.34 20.63
C GLY A 135 -5.94 4.39 20.95
N ARG A 136 -5.58 3.34 21.67
CA ARG A 136 -6.55 2.42 22.20
C ARG A 136 -7.21 3.06 23.42
N ARG A 137 -8.54 3.10 23.43
CA ARG A 137 -9.26 3.37 24.66
C ARG A 137 -9.14 2.12 25.54
N GLY A 138 -8.31 2.23 26.50
CA GLY A 138 -8.07 1.19 27.49
C GLY A 138 -9.23 1.03 28.43
#